data_b8c696910c1ad08c0c09ce2f75ad3fde
#
_entry.id   b8c696910c1ad08c0c09ce2f75ad3fde
#
_cell.length_a   1.000
_cell.length_b   1.000
_cell.length_c   1.000
_cell.angle_alpha   90.00
_cell.angle_beta   90.00
_cell.angle_gamma   90.00
#
_symmetry.space_group_name_H-M   'P 1'
#
loop_
_entity.id
_entity.type
_entity.pdbx_description
1 polymer ?
#
loop_
_entity_poly.entity_id
_entity_poly.type
_entity_poly.pdbx_seq_one_letter_code
_entity_poly.pdbx_strand_id
1 'polypeptide(L)'
;PTFEDGSTEKVIPGEGTYVISPDGTVTFTPEANFVGKGTGVTIVRKDKNGTPVTASYRPTVVDPSTGHDTTSTGAKGQPQVATPVFEGHIDSTVPPTFEYGSTTMVVPGEGSYTIDKDGKITFTPEPDFVGRAKGLVVKRLDVYGNVVTARYTPTVLGQTQVSDATSEGLKGQTQTGKPNFTGDVDLTVPPTFEDGTTEKVVPGEGTYVISPDGTVTFTPEADFVGQAKGVKVIRKDRNGNIISGFYTPTVVEL
;
A
#
# COMPACT_ATOMS: atom_id res chain seq x y z
N PRO A 1 20.95 -19.68 -46.74
CA PRO A 1 19.67 -20.32 -46.42
C PRO A 1 18.51 -19.48 -46.93
N THR A 2 17.41 -20.16 -47.22
CA THR A 2 16.16 -19.50 -47.62
C THR A 2 15.01 -20.17 -46.87
N PHE A 3 13.83 -19.56 -46.95
CA PHE A 3 12.59 -20.25 -46.58
C PHE A 3 12.23 -21.29 -47.67
N GLU A 4 11.25 -22.12 -47.38
CA GLU A 4 10.88 -23.25 -48.25
C GLU A 4 10.52 -22.82 -49.69
N ASP A 5 9.92 -21.63 -49.85
CA ASP A 5 9.56 -21.04 -51.15
C ASP A 5 10.72 -20.35 -51.86
N GLY A 6 11.93 -20.44 -51.35
CA GLY A 6 13.13 -19.80 -51.89
C GLY A 6 13.32 -18.33 -51.55
N SER A 7 12.39 -17.73 -50.81
CA SER A 7 12.48 -16.33 -50.34
C SER A 7 13.32 -16.20 -49.10
N THR A 8 13.71 -14.96 -48.79
CA THR A 8 14.39 -14.59 -47.55
C THR A 8 13.49 -13.72 -46.63
N GLU A 9 12.30 -13.41 -47.09
CA GLU A 9 11.28 -12.68 -46.32
C GLU A 9 9.92 -13.34 -46.57
N LYS A 10 9.17 -13.56 -45.52
CA LYS A 10 7.83 -14.12 -45.58
C LYS A 10 6.89 -13.37 -44.65
N VAL A 11 5.82 -12.83 -45.22
CA VAL A 11 4.75 -12.18 -44.47
C VAL A 11 3.60 -13.17 -44.31
N ILE A 12 3.17 -13.38 -43.06
CA ILE A 12 1.95 -14.14 -42.76
C ILE A 12 0.94 -13.14 -42.22
N PRO A 13 -0.10 -12.80 -43.01
CA PRO A 13 -1.13 -11.85 -42.59
C PRO A 13 -1.78 -12.29 -41.27
N GLY A 14 -1.94 -11.35 -40.31
CA GLY A 14 -2.47 -11.63 -39.01
C GLY A 14 -1.47 -12.17 -37.99
N GLU A 15 -0.24 -12.51 -38.41
CA GLU A 15 0.81 -12.95 -37.48
C GLU A 15 2.00 -11.99 -37.46
N GLY A 16 2.68 -11.80 -38.58
CA GLY A 16 3.87 -10.98 -38.65
C GLY A 16 4.76 -11.32 -39.85
N THR A 17 6.02 -10.87 -39.78
CA THR A 17 7.00 -10.98 -40.81
C THR A 17 8.24 -11.72 -40.34
N TYR A 18 8.67 -12.70 -41.14
CA TYR A 18 9.88 -13.49 -40.94
C TYR A 18 10.94 -13.06 -41.94
N VAL A 19 12.15 -12.83 -41.46
CA VAL A 19 13.31 -12.52 -42.29
C VAL A 19 14.45 -13.44 -41.91
N ILE A 20 15.08 -14.06 -42.90
CA ILE A 20 16.26 -14.90 -42.65
C ILE A 20 17.52 -14.21 -43.19
N SER A 21 18.56 -14.17 -42.36
CA SER A 21 19.86 -13.62 -42.71
C SER A 21 20.78 -14.69 -43.34
N PRO A 22 21.89 -14.27 -43.97
CA PRO A 22 22.84 -15.23 -44.59
C PRO A 22 23.42 -16.26 -43.61
N ASP A 23 23.52 -15.92 -42.31
CA ASP A 23 24.02 -16.83 -41.30
C ASP A 23 22.96 -17.83 -40.78
N GLY A 24 21.72 -17.71 -41.25
CA GLY A 24 20.62 -18.58 -40.85
C GLY A 24 19.78 -18.06 -39.69
N THR A 25 20.08 -16.90 -39.15
CA THR A 25 19.26 -16.29 -38.10
C THR A 25 17.93 -15.84 -38.68
N VAL A 26 16.83 -16.28 -38.08
CA VAL A 26 15.47 -15.84 -38.39
C VAL A 26 15.04 -14.78 -37.43
N THR A 27 14.60 -13.64 -37.94
CA THR A 27 13.97 -12.58 -37.16
C THR A 27 12.47 -12.59 -37.42
N PHE A 28 11.68 -12.71 -36.39
CA PHE A 28 10.24 -12.60 -36.45
C PHE A 28 9.79 -11.28 -35.84
N THR A 29 9.05 -10.48 -36.62
CA THR A 29 8.44 -9.25 -36.18
C THR A 29 6.93 -9.45 -36.16
N PRO A 30 6.30 -9.61 -34.97
CA PRO A 30 4.88 -9.85 -34.91
C PRO A 30 4.09 -8.59 -35.29
N GLU A 31 2.85 -8.79 -35.79
CA GLU A 31 1.88 -7.71 -35.90
C GLU A 31 1.46 -7.26 -34.49
N ALA A 32 1.06 -5.99 -34.39
CA ALA A 32 0.82 -5.34 -33.07
C ALA A 32 -0.17 -6.08 -32.17
N ASN A 33 -1.17 -6.76 -32.75
CA ASN A 33 -2.20 -7.47 -32.00
C ASN A 33 -2.04 -8.99 -32.00
N PHE A 34 -0.94 -9.50 -32.54
CA PHE A 34 -0.74 -10.94 -32.57
C PHE A 34 -0.27 -11.46 -31.22
N VAL A 35 -0.96 -12.47 -30.72
CA VAL A 35 -0.64 -13.21 -29.49
C VAL A 35 -0.85 -14.68 -29.77
N GLY A 36 0.03 -15.50 -29.24
CA GLY A 36 -0.06 -16.93 -29.39
C GLY A 36 1.08 -17.53 -30.18
N LYS A 37 0.90 -18.78 -30.58
CA LYS A 37 1.90 -19.54 -31.29
C LYS A 37 1.83 -19.22 -32.79
N GLY A 38 2.93 -18.74 -33.34
CA GLY A 38 3.02 -18.47 -34.77
C GLY A 38 2.93 -19.75 -35.60
N THR A 39 2.53 -19.60 -36.85
CA THR A 39 2.54 -20.72 -37.84
C THR A 39 3.96 -21.23 -38.05
N GLY A 40 4.92 -20.33 -37.99
CA GLY A 40 6.32 -20.65 -38.20
C GLY A 40 6.72 -20.71 -39.64
N VAL A 41 7.99 -21.00 -39.85
CA VAL A 41 8.61 -21.13 -41.19
C VAL A 41 9.52 -22.33 -41.24
N THR A 42 9.69 -22.88 -42.42
CA THR A 42 10.69 -23.92 -42.71
C THR A 42 11.87 -23.29 -43.41
N ILE A 43 13.07 -23.55 -42.89
CA ILE A 43 14.34 -23.04 -43.38
C ILE A 43 15.00 -24.14 -44.17
N VAL A 44 15.53 -23.81 -45.35
CA VAL A 44 16.22 -24.74 -46.24
C VAL A 44 17.67 -24.31 -46.39
N ARG A 45 18.58 -25.24 -46.17
CA ARG A 45 19.99 -25.16 -46.57
C ARG A 45 20.33 -26.35 -47.47
N LYS A 46 21.34 -26.19 -48.29
CA LYS A 46 21.90 -27.33 -49.07
C LYS A 46 23.19 -27.79 -48.44
N ASP A 47 23.39 -29.10 -48.40
CA ASP A 47 24.67 -29.68 -48.04
C ASP A 47 25.71 -29.56 -49.19
N LYS A 48 26.91 -30.03 -48.96
CA LYS A 48 27.98 -29.97 -49.93
C LYS A 48 27.67 -30.74 -51.24
N ASN A 49 26.72 -31.67 -51.18
CA ASN A 49 26.27 -32.46 -52.33
C ASN A 49 25.06 -31.85 -53.05
N GLY A 50 24.58 -30.68 -52.54
CA GLY A 50 23.41 -30.03 -53.10
C GLY A 50 22.09 -30.58 -52.56
N THR A 51 22.11 -31.45 -51.56
CA THR A 51 20.91 -32.02 -50.97
C THR A 51 20.27 -31.02 -49.99
N PRO A 52 18.96 -30.76 -50.12
CA PRO A 52 18.27 -29.88 -49.19
C PRO A 52 18.21 -30.46 -47.77
N VAL A 53 18.53 -29.62 -46.78
CA VAL A 53 18.36 -29.93 -45.33
C VAL A 53 17.45 -28.87 -44.77
N THR A 54 16.43 -29.29 -44.03
CA THR A 54 15.38 -28.39 -43.52
C THR A 54 15.35 -28.36 -41.99
N ALA A 55 14.96 -27.21 -41.44
CA ALA A 55 14.67 -27.01 -40.03
C ALA A 55 13.48 -26.06 -39.89
N SER A 56 12.74 -26.17 -38.81
CA SER A 56 11.59 -25.30 -38.53
C SER A 56 11.91 -24.29 -37.44
N TYR A 57 11.35 -23.10 -37.59
CA TYR A 57 11.33 -22.07 -36.57
C TYR A 57 9.88 -21.68 -36.26
N ARG A 58 9.50 -21.70 -35.03
CA ARG A 58 8.13 -21.37 -34.60
C ARG A 58 8.16 -20.47 -33.37
N PRO A 59 7.86 -19.16 -33.55
CA PRO A 59 7.81 -18.23 -32.41
C PRO A 59 6.50 -18.34 -31.62
N THR A 60 6.55 -17.97 -30.35
CA THR A 60 5.36 -17.75 -29.54
C THR A 60 5.39 -16.31 -29.02
N VAL A 61 4.29 -15.60 -29.20
CA VAL A 61 4.13 -14.24 -28.69
C VAL A 61 3.19 -14.29 -27.49
N VAL A 62 3.68 -13.81 -26.36
CA VAL A 62 2.89 -13.77 -25.13
C VAL A 62 2.36 -12.35 -24.91
N ASP A 63 1.08 -12.28 -24.48
CA ASP A 63 0.50 -11.01 -24.07
C ASP A 63 0.98 -10.69 -22.67
N PRO A 64 1.45 -9.46 -22.40
CA PRO A 64 1.83 -9.09 -21.04
C PRO A 64 0.60 -9.15 -20.13
N SER A 65 0.70 -9.94 -19.08
CA SER A 65 -0.30 -10.01 -18.02
C SER A 65 0.15 -9.11 -16.87
N THR A 66 -0.79 -8.43 -16.23
CA THR A 66 -0.51 -7.50 -15.14
C THR A 66 -1.31 -7.84 -13.90
N GLY A 67 -0.68 -7.63 -12.73
CA GLY A 67 -1.35 -7.66 -11.45
C GLY A 67 -1.46 -6.25 -10.90
N HIS A 68 -2.59 -5.94 -10.27
CA HIS A 68 -2.86 -4.63 -9.67
C HIS A 68 -2.79 -4.75 -8.16
N ASP A 69 -1.93 -3.93 -7.56
CA ASP A 69 -1.82 -3.84 -6.12
C ASP A 69 -3.15 -3.39 -5.50
N THR A 70 -3.45 -3.90 -4.33
CA THR A 70 -4.67 -3.57 -3.62
C THR A 70 -4.41 -3.28 -2.15
N THR A 71 -5.29 -2.51 -1.56
CA THR A 71 -5.24 -2.13 -0.16
C THR A 71 -6.60 -2.35 0.47
N SER A 72 -6.61 -2.42 1.79
CA SER A 72 -7.83 -2.36 2.58
C SER A 72 -7.60 -1.58 3.86
N THR A 73 -8.67 -1.12 4.46
CA THR A 73 -8.65 -0.40 5.72
C THR A 73 -9.75 -0.95 6.60
N GLY A 74 -9.44 -1.22 7.84
CA GLY A 74 -10.41 -1.75 8.79
C GLY A 74 -10.10 -1.36 10.22
N ALA A 75 -11.06 -1.60 11.12
CA ALA A 75 -10.91 -1.30 12.53
C ALA A 75 -10.02 -2.33 13.23
N LYS A 76 -9.44 -1.91 14.35
CA LYS A 76 -8.62 -2.76 15.22
C LYS A 76 -9.33 -4.06 15.56
N GLY A 77 -8.64 -5.18 15.39
CA GLY A 77 -9.15 -6.52 15.68
C GLY A 77 -10.14 -7.09 14.68
N GLN A 78 -10.52 -6.35 13.63
CA GLN A 78 -11.50 -6.80 12.64
C GLN A 78 -10.84 -7.37 11.40
N PRO A 79 -11.29 -8.55 10.91
CA PRO A 79 -10.80 -9.09 9.64
C PRO A 79 -11.09 -8.14 8.47
N GLN A 80 -10.18 -8.16 7.49
CA GLN A 80 -10.30 -7.42 6.24
C GLN A 80 -10.19 -8.38 5.08
N VAL A 81 -10.87 -8.06 3.99
CA VAL A 81 -10.82 -8.87 2.77
C VAL A 81 -10.44 -8.00 1.58
N ALA A 82 -9.72 -8.59 0.63
CA ALA A 82 -9.40 -7.96 -0.63
C ALA A 82 -9.14 -9.02 -1.69
N THR A 83 -9.40 -8.68 -2.94
CA THR A 83 -9.10 -9.53 -4.08
C THR A 83 -8.30 -8.73 -5.09
N PRO A 84 -6.97 -8.92 -5.17
CA PRO A 84 -6.16 -8.28 -6.21
C PRO A 84 -6.66 -8.66 -7.60
N VAL A 85 -6.67 -7.70 -8.50
CA VAL A 85 -7.10 -7.91 -9.89
C VAL A 85 -5.87 -8.27 -10.72
N PHE A 86 -6.03 -9.31 -11.53
CA PHE A 86 -5.05 -9.73 -12.52
C PHE A 86 -5.71 -9.65 -13.90
N GLU A 87 -5.01 -9.05 -14.85
CA GLU A 87 -5.47 -8.87 -16.22
C GLU A 87 -4.52 -9.53 -17.20
N GLY A 88 -5.04 -9.85 -18.39
CA GLY A 88 -4.30 -10.54 -19.44
C GLY A 88 -4.70 -12.02 -19.52
N HIS A 89 -3.78 -12.85 -19.96
CA HIS A 89 -4.01 -14.27 -20.18
C HIS A 89 -3.72 -15.10 -18.92
N ILE A 90 -4.45 -14.84 -17.86
CA ILE A 90 -4.30 -15.55 -16.58
C ILE A 90 -4.85 -16.97 -16.71
N ASP A 91 -4.08 -17.95 -16.24
CA ASP A 91 -4.51 -19.35 -16.21
C ASP A 91 -5.44 -19.59 -15.03
N SER A 92 -6.74 -19.63 -15.31
CA SER A 92 -7.76 -19.84 -14.29
C SER A 92 -7.78 -21.27 -13.71
N THR A 93 -7.06 -22.20 -14.33
CA THR A 93 -6.95 -23.58 -13.81
C THR A 93 -5.92 -23.71 -12.71
N VAL A 94 -5.03 -22.72 -12.57
CA VAL A 94 -4.03 -22.67 -11.52
C VAL A 94 -4.48 -21.67 -10.46
N PRO A 95 -4.78 -22.12 -9.22
CA PRO A 95 -5.21 -21.20 -8.17
C PRO A 95 -4.07 -20.27 -7.76
N PRO A 96 -4.40 -19.04 -7.32
CA PRO A 96 -3.41 -18.10 -6.82
C PRO A 96 -2.80 -18.58 -5.50
N THR A 97 -1.56 -18.17 -5.26
CA THR A 97 -0.86 -18.40 -4.00
C THR A 97 -0.14 -17.14 -3.54
N PHE A 98 0.37 -17.16 -2.33
CA PHE A 98 1.34 -16.18 -1.88
C PHE A 98 2.71 -16.45 -2.53
N GLU A 99 3.64 -15.52 -2.36
CA GLU A 99 4.93 -15.50 -3.06
C GLU A 99 5.67 -16.84 -3.03
N TYR A 100 5.65 -17.53 -1.88
CA TYR A 100 6.37 -18.77 -1.69
C TYR A 100 5.52 -20.03 -1.92
N GLY A 101 4.37 -19.89 -2.57
CA GLY A 101 3.51 -21.01 -2.95
C GLY A 101 2.52 -21.45 -1.89
N SER A 102 2.49 -20.82 -0.72
CA SER A 102 1.53 -21.13 0.33
C SER A 102 0.20 -20.40 0.12
N THR A 103 -0.84 -20.87 0.78
CA THR A 103 -2.16 -20.22 0.84
C THR A 103 -2.46 -19.62 2.19
N THR A 104 -1.52 -19.74 3.13
CA THR A 104 -1.57 -19.12 4.46
C THR A 104 -0.23 -18.50 4.78
N MET A 105 -0.26 -17.40 5.52
CA MET A 105 0.95 -16.72 5.98
C MET A 105 0.68 -16.04 7.30
N VAL A 106 1.57 -16.26 8.28
CA VAL A 106 1.55 -15.56 9.56
C VAL A 106 2.70 -14.57 9.62
N VAL A 107 2.39 -13.32 9.91
CA VAL A 107 3.38 -12.27 10.17
C VAL A 107 3.30 -11.92 11.64
N PRO A 108 4.27 -12.39 12.46
CA PRO A 108 4.25 -12.10 13.90
C PRO A 108 4.21 -10.61 14.18
N GLY A 109 3.35 -10.19 15.10
CA GLY A 109 3.16 -8.79 15.45
C GLY A 109 2.18 -8.03 14.54
N GLU A 110 1.73 -8.64 13.44
CA GLU A 110 0.75 -8.01 12.54
C GLU A 110 -0.55 -8.81 12.46
N GLY A 111 -0.47 -10.08 12.04
CA GLY A 111 -1.63 -10.92 11.85
C GLY A 111 -1.39 -12.08 10.89
N SER A 112 -2.47 -12.67 10.41
CA SER A 112 -2.43 -13.79 9.48
C SER A 112 -3.22 -13.51 8.21
N TYR A 113 -2.77 -14.11 7.12
CA TYR A 113 -3.37 -13.99 5.78
C TYR A 113 -3.73 -15.37 5.27
N THR A 114 -4.89 -15.47 4.64
CA THR A 114 -5.30 -16.64 3.86
C THR A 114 -5.76 -16.20 2.49
N ILE A 115 -5.55 -17.05 1.47
CA ILE A 115 -6.05 -16.80 0.13
C ILE A 115 -6.86 -18.01 -0.35
N ASP A 116 -8.02 -17.77 -0.91
CA ASP A 116 -8.84 -18.84 -1.47
C ASP A 116 -8.55 -19.04 -2.98
N LYS A 117 -9.18 -20.06 -3.55
CA LYS A 117 -9.00 -20.41 -4.97
C LYS A 117 -9.43 -19.32 -5.96
N ASP A 118 -10.27 -18.40 -5.52
CA ASP A 118 -10.77 -17.30 -6.35
C ASP A 118 -9.91 -16.04 -6.19
N GLY A 119 -8.88 -16.09 -5.34
CA GLY A 119 -7.97 -14.98 -5.11
C GLY A 119 -8.38 -14.03 -4.02
N LYS A 120 -9.45 -14.32 -3.28
CA LYS A 120 -9.88 -13.52 -2.14
C LYS A 120 -8.95 -13.77 -0.96
N ILE A 121 -8.35 -12.69 -0.48
CA ILE A 121 -7.47 -12.71 0.69
C ILE A 121 -8.26 -12.26 1.90
N THR A 122 -8.10 -12.98 3.00
CA THR A 122 -8.58 -12.57 4.32
C THR A 122 -7.38 -12.26 5.20
N PHE A 123 -7.30 -11.04 5.71
CA PHE A 123 -6.33 -10.62 6.70
C PHE A 123 -7.00 -10.56 8.06
N THR A 124 -6.46 -11.29 9.02
CA THR A 124 -6.91 -11.29 10.43
C THR A 124 -5.82 -10.63 11.25
N PRO A 125 -5.98 -9.37 11.68
CA PRO A 125 -4.97 -8.66 12.46
C PRO A 125 -4.82 -9.28 13.85
N GLU A 126 -3.62 -9.17 14.42
CA GLU A 126 -3.46 -9.44 15.85
C GLU A 126 -4.24 -8.38 16.65
N PRO A 127 -4.75 -8.74 17.86
CA PRO A 127 -5.67 -7.85 18.60
C PRO A 127 -5.15 -6.43 18.86
N ASP A 128 -3.84 -6.29 19.04
CA ASP A 128 -3.21 -4.99 19.36
C ASP A 128 -2.52 -4.32 18.17
N PHE A 129 -2.57 -4.93 16.98
CA PHE A 129 -1.94 -4.35 15.82
C PHE A 129 -2.73 -3.14 15.31
N VAL A 130 -2.02 -2.03 15.13
CA VAL A 130 -2.51 -0.78 14.53
C VAL A 130 -1.45 -0.25 13.58
N GLY A 131 -1.87 0.27 12.44
CA GLY A 131 -1.01 0.85 11.44
C GLY A 131 -1.09 0.10 10.12
N ARG A 132 -0.18 0.46 9.23
CA ARG A 132 -0.03 -0.16 7.93
C ARG A 132 0.76 -1.45 8.07
N ALA A 133 0.18 -2.56 7.66
CA ALA A 133 0.86 -3.85 7.63
C ALA A 133 1.94 -3.85 6.53
N LYS A 134 2.91 -4.75 6.64
CA LYS A 134 3.91 -4.98 5.60
C LYS A 134 3.26 -5.49 4.32
N GLY A 135 2.14 -6.20 4.47
CA GLY A 135 1.45 -6.82 3.36
C GLY A 135 2.20 -8.03 2.81
N LEU A 136 1.73 -8.51 1.69
CA LEU A 136 2.32 -9.67 1.02
C LEU A 136 2.11 -9.61 -0.49
N VAL A 137 2.85 -10.47 -1.18
CA VAL A 137 2.77 -10.63 -2.63
C VAL A 137 1.90 -11.84 -2.95
N VAL A 138 0.96 -11.65 -3.86
CA VAL A 138 0.13 -12.70 -4.44
C VAL A 138 0.64 -12.98 -5.84
N LYS A 139 0.73 -14.25 -6.20
CA LYS A 139 1.12 -14.65 -7.53
C LYS A 139 0.08 -15.52 -8.20
N ARG A 140 -0.06 -15.31 -9.51
CA ARG A 140 -0.77 -16.17 -10.43
C ARG A 140 0.15 -16.55 -11.58
N LEU A 141 -0.21 -17.59 -12.31
CA LEU A 141 0.44 -17.92 -13.56
C LEU A 141 -0.44 -17.48 -14.74
N ASP A 142 0.21 -17.03 -15.79
CA ASP A 142 -0.49 -16.87 -17.07
C ASP A 142 -0.53 -18.21 -17.83
N VAL A 143 -1.26 -18.24 -18.95
CA VAL A 143 -1.42 -19.48 -19.74
C VAL A 143 -0.11 -19.94 -20.40
N TYR A 144 0.94 -19.12 -20.37
CA TYR A 144 2.26 -19.44 -20.89
C TYR A 144 3.24 -19.85 -19.79
N GLY A 145 2.78 -19.92 -18.53
CA GLY A 145 3.61 -20.30 -17.38
C GLY A 145 4.40 -19.16 -16.75
N ASN A 146 4.20 -17.92 -17.17
CA ASN A 146 4.86 -16.78 -16.56
C ASN A 146 4.20 -16.39 -15.23
N VAL A 147 5.01 -15.94 -14.29
CA VAL A 147 4.53 -15.48 -12.97
C VAL A 147 4.07 -14.03 -13.07
N VAL A 148 2.86 -13.76 -12.61
CA VAL A 148 2.28 -12.41 -12.50
C VAL A 148 2.02 -12.14 -11.03
N THR A 149 2.42 -10.98 -10.54
CA THR A 149 2.33 -10.64 -9.12
C THR A 149 1.51 -9.38 -8.88
N ALA A 150 0.92 -9.33 -7.68
CA ALA A 150 0.27 -8.14 -7.13
C ALA A 150 0.51 -8.11 -5.62
N ARG A 151 0.55 -6.91 -5.04
CA ARG A 151 0.74 -6.74 -3.61
C ARG A 151 -0.57 -6.36 -2.94
N TYR A 152 -0.83 -6.96 -1.78
CA TYR A 152 -1.91 -6.58 -0.88
C TYR A 152 -1.34 -5.97 0.39
N THR A 153 -1.79 -4.77 0.75
CA THR A 153 -1.34 -4.05 1.94
C THR A 153 -2.55 -3.57 2.75
N PRO A 154 -2.90 -4.25 3.85
CA PRO A 154 -3.96 -3.79 4.74
C PRO A 154 -3.46 -2.71 5.70
N THR A 155 -4.37 -1.83 6.14
CA THR A 155 -4.15 -0.86 7.20
C THR A 155 -5.21 -1.07 8.29
N VAL A 156 -4.77 -1.11 9.54
CA VAL A 156 -5.63 -1.23 10.71
C VAL A 156 -5.70 0.10 11.43
N LEU A 157 -6.91 0.63 11.58
CA LEU A 157 -7.15 1.89 12.27
C LEU A 157 -7.29 1.67 13.78
N GLY A 158 -6.56 2.47 14.55
CA GLY A 158 -6.67 2.49 16.00
C GLY A 158 -7.94 3.16 16.47
N GLN A 159 -8.34 2.85 17.69
CA GLN A 159 -9.43 3.53 18.38
C GLN A 159 -8.83 4.52 19.38
N THR A 160 -9.24 5.77 19.30
CA THR A 160 -8.83 6.83 20.21
C THR A 160 -10.05 7.53 20.77
N GLN A 161 -9.94 7.96 22.03
CA GLN A 161 -10.94 8.78 22.70
C GLN A 161 -10.25 9.97 23.36
N VAL A 162 -10.94 11.11 23.37
CA VAL A 162 -10.44 12.36 23.94
C VAL A 162 -11.47 12.93 24.89
N SER A 163 -11.02 13.37 26.07
CA SER A 163 -11.82 14.15 27.01
C SER A 163 -11.17 15.50 27.22
N ASP A 164 -11.95 16.57 27.07
CA ASP A 164 -11.48 17.92 27.35
C ASP A 164 -11.24 18.10 28.84
N ALA A 165 -10.39 19.05 29.18
CA ALA A 165 -10.07 19.42 30.59
C ALA A 165 -10.51 20.85 30.91
N THR A 166 -10.87 21.04 32.13
CA THR A 166 -11.16 22.36 32.71
C THR A 166 -10.44 22.50 34.05
N SER A 167 -10.25 23.72 34.48
CA SER A 167 -9.78 24.02 35.83
C SER A 167 -10.40 25.33 36.35
N GLU A 168 -10.37 25.50 37.61
CA GLU A 168 -10.80 26.73 38.29
C GLU A 168 -9.78 27.11 39.35
N GLY A 169 -9.42 28.38 39.40
CA GLY A 169 -8.45 28.88 40.38
C GLY A 169 -8.65 30.35 40.67
N LEU A 170 -8.03 30.83 41.73
CA LEU A 170 -8.13 32.21 42.15
C LEU A 170 -7.31 33.14 41.26
N LYS A 171 -7.71 34.41 41.21
CA LYS A 171 -7.02 35.48 40.51
C LYS A 171 -5.53 35.46 40.81
N GLY A 172 -4.71 35.49 39.75
CA GLY A 172 -3.25 35.49 39.83
C GLY A 172 -2.62 34.12 40.11
N GLN A 173 -3.39 33.07 40.40
CA GLN A 173 -2.86 31.74 40.67
C GLN A 173 -2.73 30.89 39.42
N THR A 174 -1.62 30.17 39.33
CA THR A 174 -1.36 29.21 38.28
C THR A 174 -2.30 28.01 38.37
N GLN A 175 -2.81 27.53 37.26
CA GLN A 175 -3.68 26.37 37.17
C GLN A 175 -3.08 25.33 36.24
N THR A 176 -3.45 24.09 36.42
CA THR A 176 -3.08 23.02 35.50
C THR A 176 -4.31 22.25 35.02
N GLY A 177 -4.20 21.72 33.81
CA GLY A 177 -5.20 20.83 33.25
C GLY A 177 -4.55 19.91 32.25
N LYS A 178 -5.14 18.74 32.05
CA LYS A 178 -4.62 17.73 31.15
C LYS A 178 -5.78 17.10 30.37
N PRO A 179 -5.98 17.48 29.08
CA PRO A 179 -6.90 16.75 28.25
C PRO A 179 -6.50 15.27 28.21
N ASN A 180 -7.47 14.39 28.34
CA ASN A 180 -7.20 12.96 28.42
C ASN A 180 -7.36 12.32 27.05
N PHE A 181 -6.26 11.73 26.54
CA PHE A 181 -6.23 10.97 25.32
C PHE A 181 -6.03 9.50 25.67
N THR A 182 -6.96 8.65 25.25
CA THR A 182 -6.91 7.21 25.52
C THR A 182 -7.02 6.40 24.23
N GLY A 183 -6.65 5.12 24.30
CA GLY A 183 -6.65 4.22 23.15
C GLY A 183 -5.32 4.23 22.41
N ASP A 184 -5.36 4.26 21.08
CA ASP A 184 -4.18 4.07 20.25
C ASP A 184 -3.42 5.38 19.96
N VAL A 185 -3.14 6.11 21.03
CA VAL A 185 -2.33 7.34 20.97
C VAL A 185 -0.86 6.98 20.82
N ASP A 186 -0.14 7.70 19.96
CA ASP A 186 1.31 7.55 19.84
C ASP A 186 2.02 8.34 20.94
N LEU A 187 2.41 7.63 22.00
CA LEU A 187 3.10 8.22 23.12
C LEU A 187 4.57 8.59 22.83
N THR A 188 5.10 8.19 21.67
CA THR A 188 6.46 8.57 21.26
C THR A 188 6.50 9.98 20.68
N VAL A 189 5.36 10.53 20.28
CA VAL A 189 5.23 11.89 19.78
C VAL A 189 4.69 12.78 20.89
N PRO A 190 5.48 13.76 21.39
CA PRO A 190 5.00 14.66 22.46
C PRO A 190 3.88 15.54 21.95
N PRO A 191 2.93 15.91 22.84
CA PRO A 191 1.83 16.79 22.47
C PRO A 191 2.30 18.22 22.26
N THR A 192 1.58 18.94 21.41
CA THR A 192 1.78 20.37 21.17
C THR A 192 0.45 21.11 21.19
N PHE A 193 0.49 22.41 21.16
CA PHE A 193 -0.67 23.23 20.84
C PHE A 193 -0.94 23.18 19.30
N GLU A 194 -2.07 23.71 18.88
CA GLU A 194 -2.54 23.63 17.49
C GLU A 194 -1.52 24.15 16.47
N ASP A 195 -0.77 25.17 16.85
CA ASP A 195 0.27 25.80 16.01
C ASP A 195 1.62 25.07 16.03
N GLY A 196 1.71 23.94 16.72
CA GLY A 196 2.94 23.15 16.84
C GLY A 196 3.89 23.63 17.95
N THR A 197 3.54 24.67 18.68
CA THR A 197 4.34 25.19 19.79
C THR A 197 4.01 24.51 21.11
N THR A 198 4.90 24.68 22.09
CA THR A 198 4.68 24.20 23.48
C THR A 198 4.43 25.34 24.46
N GLU A 199 4.44 26.57 23.98
CA GLU A 199 4.11 27.77 24.75
C GLU A 199 3.22 28.67 23.92
N LYS A 200 2.14 29.18 24.51
CA LYS A 200 1.22 30.08 23.86
C LYS A 200 0.83 31.22 24.80
N VAL A 201 1.07 32.44 24.35
CA VAL A 201 0.64 33.67 25.05
C VAL A 201 -0.65 34.16 24.44
N VAL A 202 -1.69 34.36 25.28
CA VAL A 202 -2.95 34.95 24.88
C VAL A 202 -3.01 36.30 25.58
N PRO A 203 -2.77 37.42 24.86
CA PRO A 203 -2.78 38.75 25.48
C PRO A 203 -4.12 39.06 26.20
N GLY A 204 -4.05 39.58 27.40
CA GLY A 204 -5.23 39.87 28.22
C GLY A 204 -5.77 38.67 29.02
N GLU A 205 -5.25 37.48 28.80
CA GLU A 205 -5.63 36.27 29.56
C GLU A 205 -4.48 35.66 30.34
N GLY A 206 -3.42 35.25 29.65
CA GLY A 206 -2.28 34.62 30.30
C GLY A 206 -1.45 33.78 29.34
N THR A 207 -0.60 32.94 29.93
CA THR A 207 0.35 32.07 29.19
C THR A 207 0.07 30.61 29.49
N TYR A 208 0.09 29.79 28.43
CA TYR A 208 -0.08 28.35 28.49
C TYR A 208 1.23 27.66 28.11
N VAL A 209 1.64 26.69 28.89
CA VAL A 209 2.80 25.84 28.59
C VAL A 209 2.38 24.38 28.70
N ILE A 210 2.73 23.56 27.69
CA ILE A 210 2.44 22.14 27.73
C ILE A 210 3.73 21.35 27.93
N SER A 211 3.67 20.39 28.86
CA SER A 211 4.78 19.48 29.14
C SER A 211 4.69 18.21 28.24
N PRO A 212 5.78 17.42 28.13
CA PRO A 212 5.78 16.21 27.30
C PRO A 212 4.72 15.17 27.72
N ASP A 213 4.26 15.17 28.97
CA ASP A 213 3.22 14.27 29.44
C ASP A 213 1.80 14.73 29.09
N GLY A 214 1.67 15.94 28.53
CA GLY A 214 0.38 16.53 28.14
C GLY A 214 -0.25 17.45 29.20
N THR A 215 0.38 17.67 30.34
CA THR A 215 -0.10 18.64 31.33
C THR A 215 0.11 20.05 30.81
N VAL A 216 -0.96 20.83 30.80
CA VAL A 216 -0.96 22.25 30.47
C VAL A 216 -0.94 23.07 31.73
N THR A 217 0.01 23.99 31.85
CA THR A 217 0.09 24.97 32.91
C THR A 217 -0.38 26.31 32.38
N PHE A 218 -1.38 26.90 33.03
CA PHE A 218 -1.92 28.22 32.72
C PHE A 218 -1.51 29.21 33.81
N THR A 219 -0.81 30.25 33.39
CA THR A 219 -0.46 31.37 34.29
C THR A 219 -1.27 32.57 33.84
N PRO A 220 -2.30 32.95 34.58
CA PRO A 220 -3.14 34.11 34.23
C PRO A 220 -2.39 35.41 34.32
N GLU A 221 -2.76 36.41 33.53
CA GLU A 221 -2.35 37.78 33.78
C GLU A 221 -2.96 38.28 35.11
N ALA A 222 -2.27 39.19 35.78
CA ALA A 222 -2.59 39.60 37.14
C ALA A 222 -4.04 40.05 37.33
N ASP A 223 -4.62 40.69 36.30
CA ASP A 223 -5.98 41.24 36.38
C ASP A 223 -7.04 40.42 35.68
N PHE A 224 -6.65 39.27 35.11
CA PHE A 224 -7.62 38.43 34.39
C PHE A 224 -8.56 37.69 35.37
N VAL A 225 -9.85 37.80 35.09
CA VAL A 225 -10.95 37.10 35.78
C VAL A 225 -11.95 36.64 34.73
N GLY A 226 -12.48 35.43 34.91
CA GLY A 226 -13.46 34.84 34.02
C GLY A 226 -12.97 33.59 33.33
N GLN A 227 -13.77 33.06 32.43
CA GLN A 227 -13.41 31.91 31.64
C GLN A 227 -12.45 32.32 30.51
N ALA A 228 -11.28 31.69 30.45
CA ALA A 228 -10.33 31.91 29.40
C ALA A 228 -10.80 31.27 28.09
N LYS A 229 -10.24 31.71 26.98
CA LYS A 229 -10.47 31.07 25.67
C LYS A 229 -10.00 29.63 25.64
N GLY A 230 -8.96 29.35 26.41
CA GLY A 230 -8.35 28.03 26.43
C GLY A 230 -7.43 27.77 25.27
N VAL A 231 -6.96 26.55 25.21
CA VAL A 231 -6.05 26.07 24.18
C VAL A 231 -6.47 24.72 23.66
N LYS A 232 -6.13 24.48 22.39
CA LYS A 232 -6.30 23.18 21.75
C LYS A 232 -4.99 22.42 21.80
N VAL A 233 -5.04 21.24 22.40
CA VAL A 233 -3.90 20.33 22.51
C VAL A 233 -3.99 19.30 21.41
N ILE A 234 -2.88 19.09 20.71
CA ILE A 234 -2.76 18.17 19.58
C ILE A 234 -1.89 16.99 19.99
N ARG A 235 -2.38 15.79 19.73
CA ARG A 235 -1.59 14.54 19.72
C ARG A 235 -1.79 13.81 18.41
N LYS A 236 -0.94 12.84 18.14
CA LYS A 236 -1.08 11.91 17.00
C LYS A 236 -1.49 10.53 17.50
N ASP A 237 -2.31 9.84 16.73
CA ASP A 237 -2.54 8.42 16.93
C ASP A 237 -1.43 7.58 16.26
N ARG A 238 -1.47 6.26 16.46
CA ARG A 238 -0.47 5.36 15.87
C ARG A 238 -0.56 5.23 14.34
N ASN A 239 -1.62 5.76 13.73
CA ASN A 239 -1.77 5.88 12.28
C ASN A 239 -1.27 7.22 11.74
N GLY A 240 -0.80 8.12 12.61
CA GLY A 240 -0.35 9.46 12.24
C GLY A 240 -1.46 10.49 12.10
N ASN A 241 -2.71 10.15 12.45
CA ASN A 241 -3.82 11.09 12.42
C ASN A 241 -3.74 12.06 13.60
N ILE A 242 -4.17 13.29 13.37
CA ILE A 242 -4.23 14.33 14.40
C ILE A 242 -5.48 14.13 15.25
N ILE A 243 -5.28 14.11 16.58
CA ILE A 243 -6.33 14.05 17.57
C ILE A 243 -6.21 15.31 18.42
N SER A 244 -7.32 15.93 18.78
CA SER A 244 -7.31 17.18 19.53
C SER A 244 -8.24 17.15 20.74
N GLY A 245 -7.82 17.84 21.80
CA GLY A 245 -8.62 18.08 23.00
C GLY A 245 -8.39 19.50 23.51
N PHE A 246 -9.37 20.03 24.25
CA PHE A 246 -9.32 21.40 24.76
C PHE A 246 -9.01 21.41 26.26
N TYR A 247 -8.27 22.44 26.67
CA TYR A 247 -8.14 22.84 28.06
C TYR A 247 -8.66 24.26 28.22
N THR A 248 -9.64 24.46 29.10
CA THR A 248 -10.28 25.75 29.37
C THR A 248 -10.22 26.07 30.87
N PRO A 249 -9.32 26.95 31.28
CA PRO A 249 -9.26 27.40 32.66
C PRO A 249 -10.28 28.52 32.94
N THR A 250 -10.74 28.61 34.21
CA THR A 250 -11.55 29.71 34.71
C THR A 250 -10.85 30.35 35.89
N VAL A 251 -10.78 31.67 35.92
CA VAL A 251 -10.21 32.44 37.02
C VAL A 251 -11.34 33.14 37.79
N VAL A 252 -11.41 32.91 39.09
CA VAL A 252 -12.41 33.49 39.98
C VAL A 252 -11.77 34.49 40.91
N GLU A 253 -12.54 35.52 41.23
CA GLU A 253 -12.18 36.52 42.23
C GLU A 253 -12.88 36.20 43.58
N LEU A 254 -12.19 36.41 44.68
CA LEU A 254 -12.76 36.23 46.02
C LEU A 254 -13.74 37.34 46.37
#